data_48bdf9f4b4a12c5b728d85c274485bfa
#
_entry.id   48bdf9f4b4a12c5b728d85c274485bfa
#
_cell.length_a   1.000
_cell.length_b   1.000
_cell.length_c   1.000
_cell.angle_alpha   90.00
_cell.angle_beta   90.00
_cell.angle_gamma   90.00
#
_symmetry.space_group_name_H-M   'P 1'
#
loop_
_entity.id
_entity.type
_entity.pdbx_description
1 polymer ?
#
loop_
_entity_poly.entity_id
_entity_poly.type
_entity_poly.pdbx_seq_one_letter_code
_entity_poly.pdbx_strand_id
1 'polypeptide(L)'
;MTASPTQETTRISTITVSPHRLDPRQELPVRLFSMRTAVSGLAGLLSVTAMVLALIHPGVVTQEVDLNDGGVWVTNENLHIIAHLNYPAQTLDGYIRAGSAQFDVDQSAGTVFVSDTPSDTYTRIDVAQYSMLTPLSAASAMELGGDRVGVVDPEAGSVWAMAAEDYGAFSAQTTRPVLRDEKGAVLAMGTDGSVHVASAATGRMTTVTRARWRRSE
;
A
#
# COMPACT_ATOMS: atom_id res chain seq x y z
N MET A 1 25.38 39.56 -47.72
CA MET A 1 24.26 39.03 -48.48
C MET A 1 23.01 39.36 -47.68
N THR A 2 22.30 40.37 -48.15
CA THR A 2 21.16 41.05 -47.58
C THR A 2 19.87 40.40 -48.07
N ALA A 3 18.98 40.08 -47.19
CA ALA A 3 17.59 39.72 -47.50
C ALA A 3 16.66 40.71 -46.83
N SER A 4 15.89 41.47 -47.65
CA SER A 4 14.89 42.44 -47.25
C SER A 4 13.58 41.79 -46.77
N PRO A 5 12.84 42.46 -45.89
CA PRO A 5 11.50 42.01 -45.51
C PRO A 5 10.41 42.53 -46.44
N THR A 6 9.48 41.66 -46.79
CA THR A 6 8.29 41.96 -47.59
C THR A 6 7.24 42.63 -46.73
N GLN A 7 6.80 43.80 -47.14
CA GLN A 7 5.66 44.52 -46.52
C GLN A 7 4.33 43.98 -47.08
N GLU A 8 3.45 43.58 -46.20
CA GLU A 8 2.08 43.17 -46.53
C GLU A 8 1.13 44.36 -46.33
N THR A 9 0.52 44.77 -47.40
CA THR A 9 -0.38 45.96 -47.48
C THR A 9 -1.79 45.58 -47.02
N THR A 10 -2.21 46.12 -45.89
CA THR A 10 -3.60 45.97 -45.40
C THR A 10 -4.55 46.87 -46.18
N ARG A 11 -5.49 46.25 -46.89
CA ARG A 11 -6.61 46.97 -47.55
C ARG A 11 -7.73 47.23 -46.57
N ILE A 12 -8.02 48.48 -46.33
CA ILE A 12 -9.18 48.94 -45.56
C ILE A 12 -10.37 49.04 -46.52
N SER A 13 -11.41 48.23 -46.30
CA SER A 13 -12.66 48.30 -47.05
C SER A 13 -13.66 49.16 -46.24
N THR A 14 -14.04 50.28 -46.80
CA THR A 14 -15.06 51.19 -46.27
C THR A 14 -16.44 50.58 -46.52
N ILE A 15 -17.21 50.33 -45.46
CA ILE A 15 -18.58 49.87 -45.55
C ILE A 15 -19.50 51.08 -45.41
N THR A 16 -20.26 51.36 -46.48
CA THR A 16 -21.29 52.43 -46.51
C THR A 16 -22.58 51.88 -45.90
N VAL A 17 -23.03 52.44 -44.79
CA VAL A 17 -24.29 52.09 -44.15
C VAL A 17 -25.41 52.99 -44.72
N SER A 18 -26.43 52.39 -45.35
CA SER A 18 -27.66 53.06 -45.76
C SER A 18 -28.67 53.10 -44.60
N PRO A 19 -29.37 54.19 -44.37
CA PRO A 19 -30.39 54.28 -43.32
C PRO A 19 -31.67 53.56 -43.75
N HIS A 20 -32.00 52.48 -43.02
CA HIS A 20 -33.26 51.77 -43.22
C HIS A 20 -34.32 52.38 -42.30
N ARG A 21 -35.46 52.73 -42.95
CA ARG A 21 -36.66 53.39 -42.39
C ARG A 21 -37.36 52.45 -41.40
N LEU A 22 -37.63 52.91 -40.14
CA LEU A 22 -38.35 52.17 -39.10
C LEU A 22 -39.82 52.07 -39.45
N ASP A 23 -40.41 50.92 -39.56
CA ASP A 23 -41.84 50.64 -39.66
C ASP A 23 -42.37 50.31 -38.23
N PRO A 24 -43.41 51.05 -37.74
CA PRO A 24 -43.90 50.95 -36.38
C PRO A 24 -45.08 49.96 -36.22
N ARG A 25 -44.92 48.74 -36.64
CA ARG A 25 -45.86 47.65 -36.33
C ARG A 25 -45.17 46.34 -36.19
N GLN A 26 -44.52 46.11 -35.05
CA GLN A 26 -44.22 44.75 -34.66
C GLN A 26 -44.91 44.42 -33.35
N GLU A 27 -45.84 43.53 -33.48
CA GLU A 27 -46.57 42.88 -32.40
C GLU A 27 -45.59 42.09 -31.54
N LEU A 28 -45.78 42.16 -30.22
CA LEU A 28 -44.97 41.44 -29.23
C LEU A 28 -45.06 39.91 -29.44
N PRO A 29 -43.98 39.20 -29.68
CA PRO A 29 -44.04 37.75 -29.71
C PRO A 29 -44.27 37.25 -28.29
N VAL A 30 -45.36 36.54 -28.09
CA VAL A 30 -45.62 35.69 -26.93
C VAL A 30 -44.40 34.79 -26.73
N ARG A 31 -43.73 34.92 -25.61
CA ARG A 31 -42.60 34.05 -25.24
C ARG A 31 -43.06 32.59 -25.18
N LEU A 32 -42.91 31.88 -26.25
CA LEU A 32 -42.78 30.43 -26.24
C LEU A 32 -41.53 30.10 -25.46
N PHE A 33 -41.72 29.86 -24.18
CA PHE A 33 -40.64 29.29 -23.33
C PHE A 33 -40.20 28.02 -24.00
N SER A 34 -39.08 28.08 -24.68
CA SER A 34 -38.68 27.00 -25.57
C SER A 34 -38.40 25.75 -24.74
N MET A 35 -39.01 24.65 -25.12
CA MET A 35 -38.82 23.32 -24.55
C MET A 35 -37.34 22.96 -24.46
N ARG A 36 -36.48 23.59 -25.27
CA ARG A 36 -35.02 23.43 -25.27
C ARG A 36 -34.36 23.89 -23.97
N THR A 37 -34.81 24.99 -23.34
CA THR A 37 -34.25 25.47 -22.06
C THR A 37 -34.63 24.57 -20.89
N ALA A 38 -35.81 23.96 -20.90
CA ALA A 38 -36.25 23.01 -19.88
C ALA A 38 -35.44 21.69 -19.96
N VAL A 39 -35.20 21.20 -21.16
CA VAL A 39 -34.38 19.96 -21.36
C VAL A 39 -32.93 20.18 -20.96
N SER A 40 -32.34 21.34 -21.28
CA SER A 40 -30.95 21.65 -20.87
C SER A 40 -30.80 21.78 -19.36
N GLY A 41 -31.81 22.36 -18.67
CA GLY A 41 -31.83 22.46 -17.22
C GLY A 41 -31.93 21.10 -16.55
N LEU A 42 -32.76 20.20 -17.07
CA LEU A 42 -32.90 18.84 -16.55
C LEU A 42 -31.62 18.01 -16.74
N ALA A 43 -30.99 18.11 -17.92
CA ALA A 43 -29.71 17.43 -18.20
C ALA A 43 -28.60 17.91 -17.28
N GLY A 44 -28.51 19.24 -17.03
CA GLY A 44 -27.54 19.80 -16.08
C GLY A 44 -27.76 19.30 -14.64
N LEU A 45 -29.02 19.27 -14.17
CA LEU A 45 -29.33 18.75 -12.84
C LEU A 45 -28.99 17.29 -12.69
N LEU A 46 -29.28 16.44 -13.67
CA LEU A 46 -28.93 15.03 -13.67
C LEU A 46 -27.41 14.80 -13.64
N SER A 47 -26.65 15.63 -14.39
CA SER A 47 -25.18 15.54 -14.38
C SER A 47 -24.57 15.89 -13.03
N VAL A 48 -25.06 16.96 -12.40
CA VAL A 48 -24.61 17.37 -11.05
C VAL A 48 -24.99 16.30 -10.02
N THR A 49 -26.20 15.75 -10.08
CA THR A 49 -26.63 14.68 -9.19
C THR A 49 -25.77 13.42 -9.35
N ALA A 50 -25.47 13.02 -10.58
CA ALA A 50 -24.58 11.88 -10.84
C ALA A 50 -23.16 12.12 -10.31
N MET A 51 -22.63 13.35 -10.45
CA MET A 51 -21.31 13.71 -9.94
C MET A 51 -21.27 13.70 -8.40
N VAL A 52 -22.30 14.21 -7.75
CA VAL A 52 -22.40 14.17 -6.28
C VAL A 52 -22.53 12.73 -5.79
N LEU A 53 -23.37 11.91 -6.44
CA LEU A 53 -23.49 10.49 -6.11
C LEU A 53 -22.18 9.74 -6.30
N ALA A 54 -21.39 10.05 -7.33
CA ALA A 54 -20.07 9.46 -7.54
C ALA A 54 -19.07 9.87 -6.46
N LEU A 55 -19.16 11.08 -5.92
CA LEU A 55 -18.29 11.58 -4.85
C LEU A 55 -18.64 11.02 -3.47
N ILE A 56 -19.92 10.77 -3.20
CA ILE A 56 -20.40 10.25 -1.90
C ILE A 56 -20.57 8.73 -1.91
N HIS A 57 -20.49 8.09 -3.09
CA HIS A 57 -20.53 6.64 -3.17
C HIS A 57 -19.26 6.09 -2.48
N PRO A 58 -19.42 5.33 -1.39
CA PRO A 58 -18.26 4.70 -0.75
C PRO A 58 -17.74 3.61 -1.66
N GLY A 59 -17.00 3.89 -2.69
CA GLY A 59 -16.46 2.94 -3.66
C GLY A 59 -16.95 1.48 -3.51
N VAL A 60 -16.85 0.68 -4.49
CA VAL A 60 -17.02 -0.77 -4.30
C VAL A 60 -16.01 -1.14 -3.23
N VAL A 61 -16.50 -1.63 -2.09
CA VAL A 61 -15.62 -2.26 -1.11
C VAL A 61 -14.91 -3.35 -1.90
N THR A 62 -13.68 -3.06 -2.31
CA THR A 62 -12.77 -4.09 -2.76
C THR A 62 -12.69 -5.03 -1.57
N GLN A 63 -13.31 -6.19 -1.63
CA GLN A 63 -12.98 -7.24 -0.69
C GLN A 63 -11.46 -7.32 -0.75
N GLU A 64 -10.84 -7.09 0.39
CA GLU A 64 -9.47 -7.52 0.62
C GLU A 64 -9.53 -9.03 0.35
N VAL A 65 -9.22 -9.41 -0.88
CA VAL A 65 -9.03 -10.82 -1.21
C VAL A 65 -7.79 -11.16 -0.42
N ASP A 66 -8.01 -11.92 0.64
CA ASP A 66 -6.91 -12.53 1.37
C ASP A 66 -6.16 -13.36 0.32
N LEU A 67 -5.03 -12.83 -0.14
CA LEU A 67 -4.18 -13.44 -1.17
C LEU A 67 -3.43 -14.66 -0.61
N ASN A 68 -4.01 -15.32 0.38
CA ASN A 68 -3.58 -16.64 0.75
C ASN A 68 -4.09 -17.63 -0.32
N ASP A 69 -3.35 -17.66 -1.42
CA ASP A 69 -3.59 -18.58 -2.54
C ASP A 69 -3.26 -20.05 -2.20
N GLY A 70 -2.94 -20.34 -0.93
CA GLY A 70 -2.43 -21.63 -0.49
C GLY A 70 -0.99 -21.88 -0.95
N GLY A 71 -0.30 -20.85 -1.41
CA GLY A 71 1.08 -20.92 -1.83
C GLY A 71 2.03 -21.14 -0.66
N VAL A 72 3.09 -21.88 -0.90
CA VAL A 72 4.13 -22.17 0.06
C VAL A 72 5.47 -21.72 -0.50
N TRP A 73 6.21 -20.98 0.28
CA TRP A 73 7.59 -20.64 -0.05
C TRP A 73 8.52 -21.76 0.37
N VAL A 74 9.33 -22.21 -0.55
CA VAL A 74 10.27 -23.32 -0.36
C VAL A 74 11.69 -22.87 -0.67
N THR A 75 12.64 -23.40 0.03
CA THR A 75 14.06 -23.07 -0.11
C THR A 75 14.84 -24.16 -0.84
N ASN A 76 15.82 -23.74 -1.63
CA ASN A 76 16.85 -24.62 -2.15
C ASN A 76 18.22 -23.96 -1.92
N GLU A 77 18.89 -24.36 -0.86
CA GLU A 77 20.18 -23.79 -0.45
C GLU A 77 21.28 -24.02 -1.51
N ASN A 78 21.29 -25.18 -2.19
CA ASN A 78 22.30 -25.47 -3.21
C ASN A 78 22.22 -24.55 -4.43
N LEU A 79 21.01 -24.09 -4.76
CA LEU A 79 20.77 -23.16 -5.86
C LEU A 79 20.66 -21.71 -5.41
N HIS A 80 20.69 -21.47 -4.10
CA HIS A 80 20.45 -20.18 -3.46
C HIS A 80 19.14 -19.53 -3.94
N ILE A 81 18.06 -20.31 -3.96
CA ILE A 81 16.74 -19.83 -4.39
C ILE A 81 15.68 -20.08 -3.33
N ILE A 82 14.75 -19.16 -3.30
CA ILE A 82 13.50 -19.19 -2.56
C ILE A 82 12.41 -19.18 -3.61
N ALA A 83 11.63 -20.24 -3.70
CA ALA A 83 10.62 -20.39 -4.74
C ALA A 83 9.21 -20.44 -4.16
N HIS A 84 8.27 -19.89 -4.87
CA HIS A 84 6.86 -19.95 -4.53
C HIS A 84 6.21 -21.15 -5.22
N LEU A 85 5.70 -22.08 -4.42
CA LEU A 85 4.92 -23.24 -4.86
C LEU A 85 3.44 -22.89 -4.77
N ASN A 86 2.79 -22.75 -5.90
CA ASN A 86 1.35 -22.67 -5.99
C ASN A 86 0.76 -24.09 -5.78
N TYR A 87 0.32 -24.36 -4.55
CA TYR A 87 -0.15 -25.68 -4.20
C TYR A 87 -1.37 -26.16 -5.00
N PRO A 88 -2.39 -25.32 -5.23
CA PRO A 88 -3.52 -25.70 -6.07
C PRO A 88 -3.15 -26.09 -7.51
N ALA A 89 -2.20 -25.38 -8.09
CA ALA A 89 -1.71 -25.64 -9.45
C ALA A 89 -0.58 -26.68 -9.51
N GLN A 90 0.02 -27.02 -8.37
CA GLN A 90 1.20 -27.90 -8.25
C GLN A 90 2.38 -27.44 -9.12
N THR A 91 2.58 -26.15 -9.23
CA THR A 91 3.63 -25.53 -10.03
C THR A 91 4.42 -24.51 -9.21
N LEU A 92 5.71 -24.37 -9.56
CA LEU A 92 6.49 -23.22 -9.11
C LEU A 92 6.20 -22.07 -10.07
N ASP A 93 5.63 -20.98 -9.57
CA ASP A 93 5.20 -19.83 -10.37
C ASP A 93 6.10 -18.60 -10.19
N GLY A 94 7.04 -18.65 -9.26
CA GLY A 94 8.02 -17.61 -9.07
C GLY A 94 9.21 -18.06 -8.23
N TYR A 95 10.30 -17.30 -8.32
CA TYR A 95 11.46 -17.51 -7.44
C TYR A 95 12.25 -16.22 -7.24
N ILE A 96 12.97 -16.18 -6.11
CA ILE A 96 13.88 -15.10 -5.72
C ILE A 96 15.25 -15.72 -5.41
N ARG A 97 16.32 -15.02 -5.70
CA ARG A 97 17.66 -15.45 -5.28
C ARG A 97 17.93 -14.97 -3.87
N ALA A 98 18.39 -15.90 -3.02
CA ALA A 98 18.90 -15.56 -1.70
C ALA A 98 20.25 -14.83 -1.80
N GLY A 99 20.54 -13.98 -0.82
CA GLY A 99 21.79 -13.23 -0.75
C GLY A 99 22.99 -14.07 -0.39
N SER A 100 22.78 -15.16 0.35
CA SER A 100 23.83 -16.09 0.82
C SER A 100 23.42 -17.55 0.61
N ALA A 101 24.28 -18.47 1.01
CA ALA A 101 24.01 -19.92 1.01
C ALA A 101 23.33 -20.40 2.29
N GLN A 102 23.30 -19.56 3.33
CA GLN A 102 22.76 -19.91 4.65
C GLN A 102 21.61 -18.95 4.95
N PHE A 103 20.43 -19.34 4.54
CA PHE A 103 19.19 -18.60 4.72
C PHE A 103 18.06 -19.54 5.07
N ASP A 104 17.03 -18.98 5.70
CA ASP A 104 15.79 -19.70 5.96
C ASP A 104 14.59 -18.79 5.64
N VAL A 105 13.40 -19.39 5.55
CA VAL A 105 12.16 -18.68 5.21
C VAL A 105 11.12 -18.94 6.28
N ASP A 106 10.63 -17.87 6.88
CA ASP A 106 9.49 -17.86 7.77
C ASP A 106 8.25 -17.38 7.02
N GLN A 107 7.21 -18.17 7.02
CA GLN A 107 5.93 -17.84 6.40
C GLN A 107 4.78 -17.96 7.40
N SER A 108 3.94 -16.94 7.43
CA SER A 108 2.67 -16.97 8.14
C SER A 108 1.61 -16.27 7.30
N ALA A 109 0.59 -17.02 6.86
CA ALA A 109 -0.39 -16.56 5.88
C ALA A 109 0.29 -15.95 4.63
N GLY A 110 -0.06 -14.73 4.24
CA GLY A 110 0.54 -14.00 3.12
C GLY A 110 1.83 -13.24 3.46
N THR A 111 2.34 -13.38 4.68
CA THR A 111 3.57 -12.69 5.13
C THR A 111 4.75 -13.63 5.08
N VAL A 112 5.84 -13.18 4.47
CA VAL A 112 7.05 -14.00 4.26
C VAL A 112 8.28 -13.18 4.59
N PHE A 113 9.17 -13.77 5.39
CA PHE A 113 10.48 -13.24 5.70
C PHE A 113 11.59 -14.22 5.33
N VAL A 114 12.72 -13.68 4.98
CA VAL A 114 13.96 -14.42 4.79
C VAL A 114 14.93 -14.00 5.87
N SER A 115 15.45 -14.96 6.61
CA SER A 115 16.59 -14.79 7.49
C SER A 115 17.87 -15.13 6.73
N ASP A 116 18.87 -14.27 6.77
CA ASP A 116 20.19 -14.49 6.19
C ASP A 116 21.21 -14.55 7.34
N THR A 117 21.68 -15.75 7.63
CA THR A 117 22.54 -16.01 8.78
C THR A 117 23.89 -15.31 8.68
N PRO A 118 24.62 -15.33 7.54
CA PRO A 118 25.91 -14.67 7.43
C PRO A 118 25.88 -13.15 7.58
N SER A 119 24.80 -12.52 7.16
CA SER A 119 24.62 -11.06 7.26
C SER A 119 23.86 -10.62 8.50
N ASP A 120 23.33 -11.58 9.26
CA ASP A 120 22.48 -11.33 10.43
C ASP A 120 21.35 -10.35 10.10
N THR A 121 20.60 -10.67 9.02
CA THR A 121 19.50 -9.82 8.54
C THR A 121 18.22 -10.60 8.35
N TYR A 122 17.10 -9.90 8.54
CA TYR A 122 15.79 -10.35 8.13
C TYR A 122 15.25 -9.44 7.02
N THR A 123 14.71 -10.05 5.99
CA THR A 123 14.18 -9.33 4.82
C THR A 123 12.78 -9.80 4.52
N ARG A 124 11.83 -8.88 4.48
CA ARG A 124 10.47 -9.20 4.05
C ARG A 124 10.43 -9.39 2.54
N ILE A 125 9.67 -10.37 2.07
CA ILE A 125 9.36 -10.56 0.65
C ILE A 125 8.11 -9.77 0.28
N ASP A 126 8.17 -9.02 -0.83
CA ASP A 126 6.99 -8.59 -1.56
C ASP A 126 6.49 -9.77 -2.39
N VAL A 127 5.46 -10.44 -1.90
CA VAL A 127 4.91 -11.66 -2.51
C VAL A 127 4.24 -11.38 -3.86
N ALA A 128 3.75 -10.16 -4.08
CA ALA A 128 3.11 -9.78 -5.34
C ALA A 128 4.13 -9.52 -6.46
N GLN A 129 5.35 -9.10 -6.10
CA GLN A 129 6.40 -8.76 -7.07
C GLN A 129 7.55 -9.77 -7.10
N TYR A 130 7.50 -10.81 -6.27
CA TYR A 130 8.61 -11.76 -6.10
C TYR A 130 9.95 -11.06 -5.88
N SER A 131 9.97 -10.10 -4.95
CA SER A 131 11.16 -9.29 -4.67
C SER A 131 11.43 -9.16 -3.18
N MET A 132 12.71 -9.07 -2.81
CA MET A 132 13.13 -8.78 -1.44
C MET A 132 13.03 -7.27 -1.20
N LEU A 133 12.46 -6.89 -0.06
CA LEU A 133 12.48 -5.52 0.43
C LEU A 133 13.84 -5.19 1.06
N THR A 134 13.94 -4.03 1.72
CA THR A 134 15.20 -3.65 2.38
C THR A 134 15.51 -4.58 3.56
N PRO A 135 16.67 -5.20 3.61
CA PRO A 135 17.09 -6.02 4.75
C PRO A 135 17.31 -5.14 5.98
N LEU A 136 16.89 -5.62 7.13
CA LEU A 136 17.19 -5.03 8.42
C LEU A 136 18.11 -5.94 9.23
N SER A 137 19.10 -5.34 9.86
CA SER A 137 20.01 -6.05 10.75
C SER A 137 19.25 -6.62 11.95
N ALA A 138 19.37 -7.92 12.15
CA ALA A 138 18.81 -8.59 13.30
C ALA A 138 19.78 -8.47 14.47
N ALA A 139 19.78 -7.36 15.17
CA ALA A 139 20.46 -7.30 16.48
C ALA A 139 19.81 -8.25 17.52
N SER A 140 18.91 -9.17 17.10
CA SER A 140 17.94 -9.83 17.98
C SER A 140 17.24 -10.95 17.23
N ALA A 141 16.70 -11.93 17.95
CA ALA A 141 15.86 -12.95 17.35
C ALA A 141 14.50 -12.35 16.93
N MET A 142 14.02 -12.77 15.77
CA MET A 142 12.73 -12.39 15.22
C MET A 142 11.83 -13.63 15.04
N GLU A 143 10.57 -13.49 15.29
CA GLU A 143 9.55 -14.52 15.08
C GLU A 143 8.33 -13.93 14.37
N LEU A 144 7.73 -14.73 13.50
CA LEU A 144 6.55 -14.35 12.72
C LEU A 144 5.31 -15.09 13.22
N GLY A 145 4.19 -14.38 13.36
CA GLY A 145 2.90 -14.98 13.72
C GLY A 145 1.73 -14.21 13.11
N GLY A 146 1.00 -14.86 12.22
CA GLY A 146 -0.03 -14.19 11.44
C GLY A 146 0.53 -13.07 10.57
N ASP A 147 -0.01 -11.88 10.73
CA ASP A 147 0.43 -10.65 10.07
C ASP A 147 1.43 -9.81 10.91
N ARG A 148 2.06 -10.44 11.93
CA ARG A 148 2.85 -9.73 12.94
C ARG A 148 4.23 -10.31 13.14
N VAL A 149 5.13 -9.44 13.57
CA VAL A 149 6.51 -9.75 13.92
C VAL A 149 6.76 -9.42 15.38
N GLY A 150 7.37 -10.35 16.09
CA GLY A 150 7.97 -10.14 17.38
C GLY A 150 9.49 -10.08 17.25
N VAL A 151 10.11 -9.16 17.97
CA VAL A 151 11.58 -9.01 18.03
C VAL A 151 12.00 -9.00 19.49
N VAL A 152 13.04 -9.74 19.82
CA VAL A 152 13.60 -9.78 21.19
C VAL A 152 15.08 -9.50 21.17
N ASP A 153 15.52 -8.59 22.03
CA ASP A 153 16.91 -8.41 22.40
C ASP A 153 17.13 -9.07 23.78
N PRO A 154 17.68 -10.26 23.84
CA PRO A 154 17.83 -10.98 25.11
C PRO A 154 18.88 -10.36 26.02
N GLU A 155 19.83 -9.58 25.50
CA GLU A 155 20.86 -8.91 26.29
C GLU A 155 20.28 -7.65 26.97
N ALA A 156 19.60 -6.83 26.22
CA ALA A 156 18.89 -5.66 26.75
C ALA A 156 17.62 -6.04 27.53
N GLY A 157 17.06 -7.21 27.31
CA GLY A 157 15.81 -7.66 27.88
C GLY A 157 14.59 -6.92 27.33
N SER A 158 14.69 -6.46 26.10
CA SER A 158 13.63 -5.69 25.45
C SER A 158 12.91 -6.54 24.41
N VAL A 159 11.58 -6.38 24.36
CA VAL A 159 10.74 -7.07 23.37
C VAL A 159 9.89 -6.06 22.64
N TRP A 160 9.87 -6.16 21.33
CA TRP A 160 9.02 -5.38 20.45
C TRP A 160 8.06 -6.30 19.71
N ALA A 161 6.99 -5.74 19.25
CA ALA A 161 6.12 -6.42 18.32
C ALA A 161 5.32 -5.37 17.52
N MET A 162 5.09 -5.66 16.28
CA MET A 162 4.54 -4.73 15.31
C MET A 162 3.81 -5.48 14.20
N ALA A 163 3.12 -4.75 13.34
CA ALA A 163 2.67 -5.32 12.09
C ALA A 163 3.88 -5.66 11.20
N ALA A 164 3.79 -6.73 10.45
CA ALA A 164 4.90 -7.15 9.58
C ALA A 164 5.22 -6.11 8.50
N GLU A 165 4.23 -5.31 8.10
CA GLU A 165 4.39 -4.19 7.15
C GLU A 165 5.24 -3.05 7.73
N ASP A 166 5.20 -2.85 9.06
CA ASP A 166 5.94 -1.79 9.75
C ASP A 166 7.39 -2.18 10.04
N TYR A 167 7.75 -3.45 9.86
CA TYR A 167 9.09 -3.93 10.17
C TYR A 167 10.19 -3.17 9.44
N GLY A 168 9.94 -2.73 8.20
CA GLY A 168 10.89 -1.95 7.41
C GLY A 168 11.28 -0.58 8.03
N ALA A 169 10.47 -0.05 8.93
CA ALA A 169 10.71 1.18 9.67
C ALA A 169 11.19 0.94 11.11
N PHE A 170 11.34 -0.31 11.52
CA PHE A 170 11.73 -0.67 12.87
C PHE A 170 13.16 -0.24 13.20
N SER A 171 13.33 0.27 14.42
CA SER A 171 14.64 0.56 15.01
C SER A 171 14.57 0.34 16.52
N ALA A 172 15.41 -0.54 17.04
CA ALA A 172 15.45 -0.84 18.46
C ALA A 172 15.79 0.39 19.33
N GLN A 173 16.45 1.40 18.77
CA GLN A 173 16.84 2.63 19.47
C GLN A 173 15.68 3.60 19.62
N THR A 174 14.76 3.63 18.66
CA THR A 174 13.67 4.64 18.61
C THR A 174 12.29 4.04 18.89
N THR A 175 12.09 2.76 18.55
CA THR A 175 10.81 2.10 18.78
C THR A 175 10.65 1.72 20.25
N ARG A 176 9.51 2.06 20.83
CA ARG A 176 9.22 1.72 22.23
C ARG A 176 8.97 0.21 22.37
N PRO A 177 9.72 -0.51 23.26
CA PRO A 177 9.45 -1.92 23.52
C PRO A 177 8.13 -2.11 24.27
N VAL A 178 7.50 -3.23 24.04
CA VAL A 178 6.26 -3.66 24.71
C VAL A 178 6.50 -4.32 26.06
N LEU A 179 7.67 -4.98 26.18
CA LEU A 179 8.18 -5.51 27.45
C LEU A 179 9.62 -5.05 27.63
N ARG A 180 10.01 -4.89 28.88
CA ARG A 180 11.36 -4.51 29.32
C ARG A 180 11.81 -5.42 30.46
N ASP A 181 13.09 -5.43 30.72
CA ASP A 181 13.70 -6.16 31.83
C ASP A 181 13.55 -7.70 31.74
N GLU A 182 13.30 -8.21 30.55
CA GLU A 182 13.15 -9.65 30.25
C GLU A 182 14.48 -10.25 29.77
N LYS A 183 15.55 -10.07 30.54
CA LYS A 183 16.88 -10.58 30.16
C LYS A 183 16.90 -12.10 29.95
N GLY A 184 17.62 -12.53 28.94
CA GLY A 184 17.67 -13.93 28.52
C GLY A 184 16.31 -14.42 28.00
N ALA A 185 15.47 -13.51 27.49
CA ALA A 185 14.18 -13.88 26.96
C ALA A 185 14.29 -14.64 25.66
N VAL A 186 13.40 -15.60 25.47
CA VAL A 186 13.06 -16.22 24.21
C VAL A 186 11.62 -15.85 23.86
N LEU A 187 11.36 -15.77 22.57
CA LEU A 187 10.12 -15.29 21.98
C LEU A 187 9.47 -16.41 21.16
N ALA A 188 8.16 -16.49 21.20
CA ALA A 188 7.35 -17.24 20.24
C ALA A 188 6.11 -16.44 19.87
N MET A 189 5.69 -16.54 18.62
CA MET A 189 4.50 -15.87 18.10
C MET A 189 3.37 -16.87 17.90
N GLY A 190 2.17 -16.51 18.36
CA GLY A 190 0.96 -17.22 18.01
C GLY A 190 0.46 -16.85 16.62
N THR A 191 -0.27 -17.74 15.98
CA THR A 191 -0.90 -17.48 14.65
C THR A 191 -1.94 -16.36 14.71
N ASP A 192 -2.45 -16.05 15.91
CA ASP A 192 -3.34 -14.92 16.19
C ASP A 192 -2.58 -13.59 16.39
N GLY A 193 -1.25 -13.60 16.24
CA GLY A 193 -0.37 -12.48 16.49
C GLY A 193 -0.12 -12.18 17.95
N SER A 194 -0.45 -13.09 18.88
CA SER A 194 -0.05 -12.99 20.29
C SER A 194 1.45 -13.27 20.44
N VAL A 195 2.08 -12.58 21.40
CA VAL A 195 3.51 -12.74 21.71
C VAL A 195 3.66 -13.45 23.04
N HIS A 196 4.38 -14.53 23.04
CA HIS A 196 4.73 -15.31 24.21
C HIS A 196 6.21 -15.14 24.51
N VAL A 197 6.54 -14.64 25.66
CA VAL A 197 7.92 -14.36 26.09
C VAL A 197 8.21 -15.14 27.34
N ALA A 198 9.26 -15.97 27.30
CA ALA A 198 9.80 -16.63 28.48
C ALA A 198 11.16 -16.03 28.81
N SER A 199 11.30 -15.49 30.03
CA SER A 199 12.54 -14.88 30.51
C SER A 199 13.28 -15.81 31.47
N ALA A 200 14.51 -16.16 31.13
CA ALA A 200 15.36 -16.96 32.00
C ALA A 200 15.75 -16.22 33.29
N ALA A 201 15.90 -14.90 33.23
CA ALA A 201 16.30 -14.09 34.36
C ALA A 201 15.18 -13.98 35.44
N THR A 202 13.93 -13.89 34.98
CA THR A 202 12.77 -13.74 35.89
C THR A 202 12.07 -15.05 36.19
N GLY A 203 12.34 -16.10 35.40
CA GLY A 203 11.64 -17.39 35.48
C GLY A 203 10.15 -17.28 35.11
N ARG A 204 9.73 -16.23 34.42
CA ARG A 204 8.34 -15.95 34.08
C ARG A 204 8.07 -16.10 32.61
N MET A 205 6.84 -16.48 32.32
CA MET A 205 6.26 -16.43 30.98
C MET A 205 5.21 -15.30 30.91
N THR A 206 5.34 -14.43 29.96
CA THR A 206 4.43 -13.31 29.74
C THR A 206 3.80 -13.43 28.36
N THR A 207 2.49 -13.29 28.27
CA THR A 207 1.76 -13.23 27.01
C THR A 207 1.22 -11.83 26.78
N VAL A 208 1.47 -11.30 25.60
CA VAL A 208 0.94 -10.00 25.16
C VAL A 208 0.01 -10.24 23.99
N THR A 209 -1.28 -9.94 24.19
CA THR A 209 -2.31 -10.14 23.16
C THR A 209 -2.53 -8.89 22.32
N ARG A 210 -3.09 -9.04 21.12
CA ARG A 210 -3.37 -7.96 20.16
C ARG A 210 -4.14 -6.76 20.77
N ALA A 211 -5.04 -7.00 21.71
CA ALA A 211 -5.82 -5.93 22.35
C ALA A 211 -4.97 -4.98 23.22
N ARG A 212 -3.82 -5.43 23.72
CA ARG A 212 -2.94 -4.63 24.57
C ARG A 212 -2.03 -3.70 23.76
N TRP A 213 -1.74 -4.04 22.51
CA TRP A 213 -0.87 -3.27 21.61
C TRP A 213 -1.46 -1.92 21.21
N ARG A 214 -2.77 -1.88 20.92
CA ARG A 214 -3.48 -0.66 20.49
C ARG A 214 -3.55 0.43 21.57
N ARG A 215 -3.15 0.15 22.80
CA ARG A 215 -3.15 1.13 23.91
C ARG A 215 -1.78 1.78 24.14
N SER A 216 -0.75 1.34 23.45
CA SER A 216 0.62 1.84 23.60
C SER A 216 1.07 2.75 22.43
N GLU A 217 0.22 2.92 21.42
CA GLU A 217 0.34 3.93 20.37
C GLU A 217 -0.37 5.21 20.82
#